data_81683a7116c85e73dec079e1509ac34b
#
_entry.id   81683a7116c85e73dec079e1509ac34b
#
_cell.length_a   1.000
_cell.length_b   1.000
_cell.length_c   1.000
_cell.angle_alpha   90.00
_cell.angle_beta   90.00
_cell.angle_gamma   90.00
#
_symmetry.space_group_name_H-M   'P 1'
#
loop_
_entity.id
_entity.type
_entity.pdbx_description
1 polymer ?
#
loop_
_entity_poly.entity_id
_entity_poly.type
_entity_poly.pdbx_seq_one_letter_code
_entity_poly.pdbx_strand_id
1 'polypeptide(L)'
;MTDSLGAKYFVRDLVVSGAQGMQMLLPALIFLIGCGLAFATGTSWGTFGILIPIVQSVFSMDQPLAIICISACMAGAVCGDHCSPISDTTIMASAGAQCDHVSHVSTQLPYALLCAGISFVTYILAGTLAYFDGPAILALPVGMSLMLGILFYLKRRYAKP
;
A
#
# COMPACT_ATOMS: atom_id res chain seq x y z
N MET A 1 15.81 -7.66 -17.04
CA MET A 1 15.34 -6.57 -17.93
C MET A 1 15.31 -5.21 -17.24
N THR A 2 14.80 -5.07 -16.03
CA THR A 2 14.81 -3.80 -15.27
C THR A 2 16.22 -3.34 -14.86
N ASP A 3 17.17 -4.26 -14.61
CA ASP A 3 18.57 -3.96 -14.28
C ASP A 3 19.33 -3.30 -15.44
N SER A 4 19.01 -3.66 -16.67
CA SER A 4 19.66 -3.12 -17.88
C SER A 4 19.16 -1.70 -18.26
N LEU A 5 18.03 -1.26 -17.72
CA LEU A 5 17.45 0.07 -17.97
C LEU A 5 17.92 1.13 -16.97
N GLY A 6 18.81 0.79 -16.02
CA GLY A 6 19.33 1.74 -15.04
C GLY A 6 18.30 2.29 -14.06
N ALA A 7 17.10 1.70 -14.01
CA ALA A 7 16.00 2.15 -13.16
C ALA A 7 16.40 2.26 -11.68
N LYS A 8 17.24 1.32 -11.20
CA LYS A 8 17.76 1.35 -9.82
C LYS A 8 18.64 2.57 -9.53
N TYR A 9 19.45 3.01 -10.49
CA TYR A 9 20.32 4.18 -10.31
C TYR A 9 19.50 5.47 -10.34
N PHE A 10 18.52 5.55 -11.25
CA PHE A 10 17.60 6.69 -11.32
C PHE A 10 16.79 6.84 -10.04
N VAL A 11 16.19 5.76 -9.53
CA VAL A 11 15.42 5.80 -8.29
C VAL A 11 16.32 6.13 -7.10
N ARG A 12 17.54 5.56 -7.04
CA ARG A 12 18.52 5.87 -5.99
C ARG A 12 18.90 7.34 -6.00
N ASP A 13 19.23 7.90 -7.17
CA ASP A 13 19.61 9.30 -7.30
C ASP A 13 18.45 10.23 -6.95
N LEU A 14 17.23 9.87 -7.31
CA LEU A 14 16.02 10.60 -6.97
C LEU A 14 15.74 10.59 -5.46
N VAL A 15 16.04 9.49 -4.79
CA VAL A 15 15.90 9.35 -3.32
C VAL A 15 17.03 10.09 -2.58
N VAL A 16 18.26 10.01 -3.08
CA VAL A 16 19.44 10.62 -2.44
C VAL A 16 19.51 12.12 -2.71
N SER A 17 19.14 12.56 -3.92
CA SER A 17 19.12 13.97 -4.31
C SER A 17 17.80 14.68 -3.98
N GLY A 18 16.74 13.93 -3.74
CA GLY A 18 15.46 14.46 -3.30
C GLY A 18 15.59 15.18 -1.96
N ALA A 19 14.93 16.33 -1.84
CA ALA A 19 14.90 17.10 -0.60
C ALA A 19 14.62 16.18 0.61
N GLN A 20 15.28 16.42 1.73
CA GLN A 20 15.19 15.60 2.95
C GLN A 20 13.75 15.23 3.37
N GLY A 21 12.76 16.07 3.04
CA GLY A 21 11.34 15.79 3.26
C GLY A 21 10.73 14.68 2.40
N MET A 22 11.35 14.30 1.27
CA MET A 22 10.81 13.27 0.40
C MET A 22 11.02 11.86 0.95
N GLN A 23 12.03 11.65 1.77
CA GLN A 23 12.29 10.35 2.42
C GLN A 23 11.17 9.96 3.40
N MET A 24 10.53 10.92 4.06
CA MET A 24 9.39 10.69 4.95
C MET A 24 8.17 10.13 4.19
N LEU A 25 7.99 10.55 2.93
CA LEU A 25 6.83 10.17 2.11
C LEU A 25 7.06 8.90 1.31
N LEU A 26 8.30 8.39 1.25
CA LEU A 26 8.64 7.22 0.43
C LEU A 26 7.77 5.99 0.71
N PRO A 27 7.51 5.57 1.96
CA PRO A 27 6.65 4.43 2.22
C PRO A 27 5.23 4.62 1.65
N ALA A 28 4.68 5.83 1.81
CA ALA A 28 3.34 6.14 1.31
C ALA A 28 3.31 6.17 -0.23
N LEU A 29 4.34 6.69 -0.89
CA LEU A 29 4.47 6.67 -2.35
C LEU A 29 4.62 5.25 -2.88
N ILE A 30 5.45 4.42 -2.25
CA ILE A 30 5.62 3.00 -2.61
C ILE A 30 4.29 2.25 -2.44
N PHE A 31 3.54 2.53 -1.38
CA PHE A 31 2.20 1.98 -1.18
C PHE A 31 1.27 2.32 -2.35
N LEU A 32 1.20 3.59 -2.77
CA LEU A 32 0.37 4.03 -3.90
C LEU A 32 0.80 3.40 -5.23
N ILE A 33 2.12 3.33 -5.48
CA ILE A 33 2.65 2.69 -6.68
C ILE A 33 2.28 1.20 -6.67
N GLY A 34 2.43 0.53 -5.53
CA GLY A 34 2.03 -0.87 -5.35
C GLY A 34 0.53 -1.08 -5.62
N CYS A 35 -0.33 -0.20 -5.07
CA CYS A 35 -1.77 -0.22 -5.35
C CYS A 35 -2.07 -0.06 -6.85
N GLY A 36 -1.47 0.94 -7.50
CA GLY A 36 -1.72 1.22 -8.92
C GLY A 36 -1.26 0.09 -9.84
N LEU A 37 -0.05 -0.43 -9.60
CA LEU A 37 0.49 -1.54 -10.39
C LEU A 37 -0.33 -2.82 -10.23
N ALA A 38 -0.65 -3.20 -8.98
CA ALA A 38 -1.43 -4.40 -8.71
C ALA A 38 -2.87 -4.28 -9.22
N PHE A 39 -3.47 -3.10 -9.12
CA PHE A 39 -4.79 -2.84 -9.72
C PHE A 39 -4.77 -3.02 -11.24
N ALA A 40 -3.75 -2.49 -11.93
CA ALA A 40 -3.62 -2.55 -13.37
C ALA A 40 -3.25 -3.96 -13.89
N THR A 41 -2.50 -4.73 -13.11
CA THR A 41 -2.04 -6.08 -13.50
C THR A 41 -2.94 -7.21 -12.99
N GLY A 42 -3.75 -6.93 -11.97
CA GLY A 42 -4.60 -7.93 -11.31
C GLY A 42 -3.81 -9.00 -10.54
N THR A 43 -2.58 -8.67 -10.11
CA THR A 43 -1.74 -9.62 -9.36
C THR A 43 -0.84 -8.94 -8.33
N SER A 44 -0.96 -9.33 -7.07
CA SER A 44 -0.06 -8.91 -6.00
C SER A 44 1.33 -9.54 -6.14
N TRP A 45 1.42 -10.81 -6.52
CA TRP A 45 2.68 -11.53 -6.67
C TRP A 45 3.59 -10.93 -7.75
N GLY A 46 3.03 -10.60 -8.91
CA GLY A 46 3.76 -9.91 -9.98
C GLY A 46 4.30 -8.56 -9.54
N THR A 47 3.50 -7.82 -8.78
CA THR A 47 3.88 -6.52 -8.22
C THR A 47 4.99 -6.64 -7.18
N PHE A 48 4.95 -7.65 -6.30
CA PHE A 48 6.05 -7.94 -5.36
C PHE A 48 7.36 -8.23 -6.08
N GLY A 49 7.30 -9.06 -7.12
CA GLY A 49 8.47 -9.45 -7.91
C GLY A 49 9.18 -8.26 -8.55
N ILE A 50 8.47 -7.17 -8.83
CA ILE A 50 9.04 -5.95 -9.42
C ILE A 50 9.49 -4.96 -8.34
N LEU A 51 8.66 -4.66 -7.36
CA LEU A 51 8.90 -3.56 -6.43
C LEU A 51 9.87 -3.91 -5.30
N ILE A 52 9.85 -5.14 -4.77
CA ILE A 52 10.73 -5.51 -3.65
C ILE A 52 12.22 -5.42 -4.05
N PRO A 53 12.68 -5.96 -5.20
CA PRO A 53 14.06 -5.78 -5.64
C PRO A 53 14.48 -4.32 -5.83
N ILE A 54 13.55 -3.44 -6.25
CA ILE A 54 13.80 -2.01 -6.38
C ILE A 54 14.03 -1.39 -4.99
N VAL A 55 13.17 -1.66 -4.02
CA VAL A 55 13.32 -1.18 -2.64
C VAL A 55 14.65 -1.65 -2.05
N GLN A 56 15.00 -2.93 -2.22
CA GLN A 56 16.26 -3.51 -1.74
C GLN A 56 17.50 -2.90 -2.40
N SER A 57 17.38 -2.42 -3.63
CA SER A 57 18.50 -1.77 -4.33
C SER A 57 18.74 -0.32 -3.86
N VAL A 58 17.73 0.32 -3.30
CA VAL A 58 17.76 1.72 -2.84
C VAL A 58 18.17 1.83 -1.38
N PHE A 59 17.67 0.92 -0.54
CA PHE A 59 17.88 0.96 0.91
C PHE A 59 18.75 -0.20 1.39
N SER A 60 19.66 0.09 2.34
CA SER A 60 20.33 -0.96 3.11
C SER A 60 19.30 -1.62 4.05
N MET A 61 19.29 -2.95 4.08
CA MET A 61 18.31 -3.73 4.86
C MET A 61 18.41 -3.52 6.38
N ASP A 62 19.51 -2.93 6.86
CA ASP A 62 19.71 -2.57 8.27
C ASP A 62 18.92 -1.32 8.70
N GLN A 63 18.36 -0.58 7.75
CA GLN A 63 17.61 0.64 8.02
C GLN A 63 16.14 0.34 8.31
N PRO A 64 15.54 0.87 9.39
CA PRO A 64 14.11 0.72 9.69
C PRO A 64 13.22 1.16 8.52
N LEU A 65 13.62 2.18 7.78
CA LEU A 65 12.89 2.69 6.63
C LEU A 65 12.76 1.66 5.49
N ALA A 66 13.78 0.81 5.29
CA ALA A 66 13.74 -0.27 4.29
C ALA A 66 12.60 -1.27 4.59
N ILE A 67 12.48 -1.68 5.85
CA ILE A 67 11.43 -2.61 6.30
C ILE A 67 10.05 -1.99 6.10
N ILE A 68 9.88 -0.71 6.44
CA ILE A 68 8.62 0.01 6.26
C ILE A 68 8.26 0.12 4.76
N CYS A 69 9.24 0.40 3.90
CA CYS A 69 9.04 0.45 2.44
C CYS A 69 8.65 -0.90 1.85
N ILE A 70 9.25 -2.00 2.32
CA ILE A 70 8.85 -3.36 1.90
C ILE A 70 7.43 -3.67 2.37
N SER A 71 7.12 -3.35 3.62
CA SER A 71 5.75 -3.48 4.15
C SER A 71 4.74 -2.69 3.33
N ALA A 72 5.07 -1.45 2.96
CA ALA A 72 4.23 -0.60 2.14
C ALA A 72 4.03 -1.17 0.72
N CYS A 73 5.08 -1.73 0.12
CA CYS A 73 5.01 -2.43 -1.16
C CYS A 73 4.02 -3.61 -1.09
N MET A 74 4.16 -4.46 -0.07
CA MET A 74 3.30 -5.64 0.10
C MET A 74 1.84 -5.23 0.36
N ALA A 75 1.61 -4.30 1.26
CA ALA A 75 0.26 -3.82 1.58
C ALA A 75 -0.40 -3.13 0.39
N GLY A 76 0.34 -2.30 -0.35
CA GLY A 76 -0.16 -1.63 -1.55
C GLY A 76 -0.53 -2.63 -2.64
N ALA A 77 0.35 -3.60 -2.90
CA ALA A 77 0.09 -4.61 -3.92
C ALA A 77 -1.13 -5.48 -3.57
N VAL A 78 -1.28 -5.91 -2.32
CA VAL A 78 -2.48 -6.66 -1.89
C VAL A 78 -3.74 -5.80 -2.00
N CYS A 79 -3.67 -4.54 -1.60
CA CYS A 79 -4.81 -3.63 -1.71
C CYS A 79 -5.25 -3.41 -3.16
N GLY A 80 -4.30 -3.15 -4.07
CA GLY A 80 -4.58 -2.98 -5.49
C GLY A 80 -5.15 -4.22 -6.16
N ASP A 81 -4.60 -5.39 -5.82
CA ASP A 81 -5.09 -6.67 -6.29
C ASP A 81 -6.56 -6.89 -5.87
N HIS A 82 -6.89 -6.67 -4.60
CA HIS A 82 -8.27 -6.79 -4.11
C HIS A 82 -9.25 -5.79 -4.73
N CYS A 83 -8.78 -4.62 -5.15
CA CYS A 83 -9.61 -3.62 -5.83
C CYS A 83 -9.81 -3.93 -7.32
N SER A 84 -8.94 -4.75 -7.90
CA SER A 84 -8.90 -4.99 -9.34
C SER A 84 -10.03 -5.90 -9.83
N PRO A 85 -10.79 -5.47 -10.85
CA PRO A 85 -11.80 -6.34 -11.45
C PRO A 85 -11.23 -7.48 -12.28
N ILE A 86 -9.94 -7.40 -12.64
CA ILE A 86 -9.24 -8.44 -13.42
C ILE A 86 -8.40 -9.37 -12.55
N SER A 87 -8.43 -9.18 -11.22
CA SER A 87 -7.72 -10.04 -10.28
C SER A 87 -8.34 -11.44 -10.22
N ASP A 88 -7.46 -12.44 -10.23
CA ASP A 88 -7.86 -13.84 -10.06
C ASP A 88 -8.53 -14.06 -8.70
N THR A 89 -8.06 -13.42 -7.63
CA THR A 89 -8.66 -13.49 -6.29
C THR A 89 -10.08 -12.95 -6.27
N THR A 90 -10.34 -11.81 -6.93
CA THR A 90 -11.67 -11.19 -7.02
C THR A 90 -12.62 -12.01 -7.89
N ILE A 91 -12.12 -12.56 -9.02
CA ILE A 91 -12.89 -13.44 -9.90
C ILE A 91 -13.28 -14.72 -9.16
N MET A 92 -12.33 -15.36 -8.48
CA MET A 92 -12.59 -16.58 -7.72
C MET A 92 -13.56 -16.34 -6.55
N ALA A 93 -13.45 -15.20 -5.85
CA ALA A 93 -14.34 -14.86 -4.75
C ALA A 93 -15.78 -14.68 -5.23
N SER A 94 -16.00 -13.95 -6.33
CA SER A 94 -17.34 -13.76 -6.90
C SER A 94 -17.93 -15.06 -7.43
N ALA A 95 -17.13 -15.90 -8.09
CA ALA A 95 -17.55 -17.21 -8.57
C ALA A 95 -17.91 -18.17 -7.41
N GLY A 96 -17.08 -18.20 -6.36
CA GLY A 96 -17.33 -19.00 -5.17
C GLY A 96 -18.58 -18.58 -4.40
N ALA A 97 -18.86 -17.26 -4.35
CA ALA A 97 -20.07 -16.71 -3.76
C ALA A 97 -21.30 -16.77 -4.67
N GLN A 98 -21.15 -17.25 -5.92
CA GLN A 98 -22.22 -17.32 -6.94
C GLN A 98 -22.92 -15.97 -7.15
N CYS A 99 -22.18 -14.86 -7.09
CA CYS A 99 -22.69 -13.52 -7.33
C CYS A 99 -22.12 -12.91 -8.62
N ASP A 100 -22.81 -11.90 -9.14
CA ASP A 100 -22.33 -11.16 -10.30
C ASP A 100 -20.99 -10.47 -9.99
N HIS A 101 -20.01 -10.69 -10.85
CA HIS A 101 -18.63 -10.21 -10.65
C HIS A 101 -18.56 -8.68 -10.55
N VAL A 102 -19.25 -7.95 -11.43
CA VAL A 102 -19.25 -6.48 -11.43
C VAL A 102 -19.91 -5.93 -10.18
N SER A 103 -20.99 -6.58 -9.74
CA SER A 103 -21.67 -6.24 -8.47
C SER A 103 -20.75 -6.47 -7.27
N HIS A 104 -20.00 -7.59 -7.25
CA HIS A 104 -19.01 -7.88 -6.21
C HIS A 104 -17.95 -6.79 -6.13
N VAL A 105 -17.32 -6.44 -7.25
CA VAL A 105 -16.28 -5.40 -7.33
C VAL A 105 -16.83 -4.06 -6.87
N SER A 106 -18.01 -3.65 -7.37
CA SER A 106 -18.58 -2.34 -7.05
C SER A 106 -18.97 -2.19 -5.58
N THR A 107 -19.40 -3.26 -4.93
CA THR A 107 -19.74 -3.25 -3.50
C THR A 107 -18.52 -3.35 -2.59
N GLN A 108 -17.44 -4.00 -3.03
CA GLN A 108 -16.18 -4.12 -2.29
C GLN A 108 -15.35 -2.83 -2.32
N LEU A 109 -15.34 -2.13 -3.47
CA LEU A 109 -14.46 -1.01 -3.75
C LEU A 109 -14.51 0.13 -2.70
N PRO A 110 -15.68 0.58 -2.21
CA PRO A 110 -15.75 1.63 -1.18
C PRO A 110 -15.02 1.26 0.12
N TYR A 111 -15.13 0.01 0.54
CA TYR A 111 -14.45 -0.49 1.76
C TYR A 111 -12.95 -0.58 1.54
N ALA A 112 -12.52 -1.10 0.39
CA ALA A 112 -11.12 -1.20 0.04
C ALA A 112 -10.46 0.18 -0.07
N LEU A 113 -11.12 1.16 -0.68
CA LEU A 113 -10.62 2.54 -0.76
C LEU A 113 -10.55 3.22 0.61
N LEU A 114 -11.48 2.93 1.51
CA LEU A 114 -11.40 3.43 2.89
C LEU A 114 -10.17 2.87 3.59
N CYS A 115 -9.93 1.56 3.50
CA CYS A 115 -8.74 0.91 4.05
C CYS A 115 -7.46 1.46 3.43
N ALA A 116 -7.44 1.64 2.11
CA ALA A 116 -6.30 2.22 1.39
C ALA A 116 -5.98 3.65 1.86
N GLY A 117 -6.99 4.49 2.04
CA GLY A 117 -6.81 5.86 2.53
C GLY A 117 -6.22 5.90 3.94
N ILE A 118 -6.71 5.07 4.85
CA ILE A 118 -6.19 4.98 6.21
C ILE A 118 -4.76 4.42 6.22
N SER A 119 -4.49 3.38 5.43
CA SER A 119 -3.15 2.81 5.28
C SER A 119 -2.17 3.83 4.73
N PHE A 120 -2.57 4.61 3.73
CA PHE A 120 -1.74 5.68 3.17
C PHE A 120 -1.32 6.71 4.24
N VAL A 121 -2.28 7.19 5.04
CA VAL A 121 -2.00 8.12 6.16
C VAL A 121 -1.10 7.45 7.20
N THR A 122 -1.32 6.17 7.49
CA THR A 122 -0.49 5.42 8.44
C THR A 122 0.95 5.26 7.94
N TYR A 123 1.16 5.06 6.63
CA TYR A 123 2.50 4.99 6.04
C TYR A 123 3.20 6.35 6.01
N ILE A 124 2.49 7.47 5.84
CA ILE A 124 3.06 8.81 6.05
C ILE A 124 3.54 8.95 7.50
N LEU A 125 2.73 8.56 8.47
CA LEU A 125 3.10 8.62 9.88
C LEU A 125 4.30 7.70 10.19
N ALA A 126 4.32 6.49 9.68
CA ALA A 126 5.42 5.55 9.87
C ALA A 126 6.74 6.09 9.26
N GLY A 127 6.67 6.65 8.06
CA GLY A 127 7.82 7.27 7.39
C GLY A 127 8.35 8.49 8.15
N THR A 128 7.46 9.35 8.67
CA THR A 128 7.87 10.51 9.49
C THR A 128 8.50 10.08 10.81
N LEU A 129 7.93 9.10 11.51
CA LEU A 129 8.50 8.56 12.74
C LEU A 129 9.88 7.95 12.49
N ALA A 130 10.05 7.16 11.44
CA ALA A 130 11.32 6.56 11.07
C ALA A 130 12.39 7.62 10.71
N TYR A 131 11.99 8.71 10.07
CA TYR A 131 12.90 9.80 9.73
C TYR A 131 13.43 10.53 10.96
N PHE A 132 12.63 10.68 12.02
CA PHE A 132 13.02 11.31 13.29
C PHE A 132 13.58 10.31 14.31
N ASP A 133 14.04 9.14 13.89
CA ASP A 133 14.53 8.06 14.75
C ASP A 133 13.54 7.66 15.87
N GLY A 134 12.25 7.92 15.65
CA GLY A 134 11.19 7.53 16.55
C GLY A 134 10.75 6.08 16.36
N PRO A 135 10.04 5.52 17.34
CA PRO A 135 9.54 4.15 17.24
C PRO A 135 8.40 4.03 16.21
N ALA A 136 8.76 3.74 14.97
CA ALA A 136 7.81 3.63 13.84
C ALA A 136 6.67 2.62 14.10
N ILE A 137 6.87 1.68 15.03
CA ILE A 137 5.85 0.70 15.44
C ILE A 137 4.59 1.39 16.03
N LEU A 138 4.71 2.62 16.54
CA LEU A 138 3.57 3.38 17.05
C LEU A 138 2.57 3.78 15.95
N ALA A 139 2.99 3.80 14.69
CA ALA A 139 2.08 4.06 13.57
C ALA A 139 0.98 2.99 13.46
N LEU A 140 1.29 1.74 13.85
CA LEU A 140 0.36 0.62 13.75
C LEU A 140 -0.87 0.79 14.68
N PRO A 141 -0.72 0.98 16.01
CA PRO A 141 -1.88 1.20 16.88
C PRO A 141 -2.63 2.49 16.55
N VAL A 142 -1.96 3.53 16.05
CA VAL A 142 -2.62 4.76 15.58
C VAL A 142 -3.48 4.47 14.36
N GLY A 143 -2.97 3.76 13.36
CA GLY A 143 -3.74 3.36 12.17
C GLY A 143 -4.93 2.48 12.53
N MET A 144 -4.75 1.51 13.43
CA MET A 144 -5.85 0.67 13.91
C MET A 144 -6.93 1.46 14.65
N SER A 145 -6.55 2.38 15.54
CA SER A 145 -7.50 3.21 16.27
C SER A 145 -8.26 4.15 15.34
N LEU A 146 -7.58 4.71 14.33
CA LEU A 146 -8.19 5.53 13.29
C LEU A 146 -9.23 4.74 12.48
N MET A 147 -8.88 3.50 12.07
CA MET A 147 -9.79 2.61 11.36
C MET A 147 -11.02 2.30 12.19
N LEU A 148 -10.85 1.87 13.44
CA LEU A 148 -11.97 1.58 14.34
C LEU A 148 -12.84 2.81 14.58
N GLY A 149 -12.24 3.99 14.79
CA GLY A 149 -12.95 5.25 14.96
C GLY A 149 -13.84 5.58 13.78
N ILE A 150 -13.31 5.47 12.55
CA ILE A 150 -14.06 5.71 11.31
C ILE A 150 -15.21 4.69 11.15
N LEU A 151 -14.94 3.40 11.40
CA LEU A 151 -15.96 2.36 11.32
C LEU A 151 -17.10 2.60 12.32
N PHE A 152 -16.78 2.98 13.58
CA PHE A 152 -17.80 3.34 14.58
C PHE A 152 -18.60 4.57 14.16
N TYR A 153 -17.94 5.59 13.60
CA TYR A 153 -18.61 6.78 13.09
C TYR A 153 -19.57 6.44 11.95
N LEU A 154 -19.14 5.66 10.97
CA LEU A 154 -19.97 5.22 9.86
C LEU A 154 -21.14 4.36 10.34
N LYS A 155 -20.90 3.41 11.25
CA LYS A 155 -21.96 2.61 11.84
C LYS A 155 -23.03 3.49 12.51
N ARG A 156 -22.63 4.49 13.29
CA ARG A 156 -23.59 5.41 13.93
C ARG A 156 -24.38 6.25 12.93
N ARG A 157 -23.75 6.63 11.81
CA ARG A 157 -24.37 7.48 10.80
C ARG A 157 -25.38 6.72 9.94
N TYR A 158 -25.05 5.48 9.57
CA TYR A 158 -25.85 4.65 8.64
C TYR A 158 -26.72 3.61 9.34
N ALA A 159 -26.53 3.33 10.61
CA ALA A 159 -27.37 2.42 11.40
C ALA A 159 -28.60 3.12 12.06
N LYS A 160 -28.95 4.34 11.64
CA LYS A 160 -30.25 4.93 12.04
C LYS A 160 -31.34 4.24 11.20
N PRO A 161 -32.39 3.67 11.88
CA PRO A 161 -33.52 3.07 11.20
C PRO A 161 -34.27 4.09 10.35
#